data_7ef0443f2eb76e246d20762163884a39
#
_entry.id   7ef0443f2eb76e246d20762163884a39
#
_cell.length_a   1.000
_cell.length_b   1.000
_cell.length_c   1.000
_cell.angle_alpha   90.00
_cell.angle_beta   90.00
_cell.angle_gamma   90.00
#
_symmetry.space_group_name_H-M   'P 1'
#
loop_
_entity.id
_entity.type
_entity.pdbx_description
1 polymer ?
#
loop_
_entity_poly.entity_id
_entity_poly.type
_entity_poly.pdbx_seq_one_letter_code
_entity_poly.pdbx_strand_id
1 'polypeptide(L)'
;MRKKLALLLCAFPILLSACLAKSPAQPPLTFRTALLQAGGCTFTAAITADYGETAASFTLDCAFSPETGASVTVTEPESIAGIQAQVKNTAASVSYDGMQLGLGSLANGNLAPLAAPYVLGQCWAGEYIDSTGTEDGLLRTTYRMGYEEKELVVDTWFSQEPLTPVRAEISFEGRMVLRTDISAFSMRQPTQLTEE
;
A
#
# COMPACT_ATOMS: atom_id res chain seq x y z
N MET A 1 -0.32 8.83 61.34
CA MET A 1 -1.07 8.16 60.29
C MET A 1 -1.45 9.10 59.12
N ARG A 2 -1.80 10.37 59.29
CA ARG A 2 -2.18 11.35 58.24
C ARG A 2 -1.09 11.66 57.21
N LYS A 3 0.21 11.69 57.61
CA LYS A 3 1.33 11.97 56.69
C LYS A 3 1.63 10.84 55.69
N LYS A 4 1.36 9.57 56.04
CA LYS A 4 1.54 8.42 55.17
C LYS A 4 0.43 8.30 54.13
N LEU A 5 -0.80 8.78 54.44
CA LEU A 5 -1.94 8.79 53.53
C LEU A 5 -1.78 9.86 52.43
N ALA A 6 -1.19 11.01 52.75
CA ALA A 6 -0.91 12.07 51.80
C ALA A 6 0.15 11.66 50.74
N LEU A 7 1.15 10.88 51.16
CA LEU A 7 2.18 10.38 50.25
C LEU A 7 1.63 9.35 49.23
N LEU A 8 0.65 8.53 49.63
CA LEU A 8 -0.02 7.55 48.75
C LEU A 8 -0.93 8.23 47.71
N LEU A 9 -1.54 9.37 48.09
CA LEU A 9 -2.42 10.13 47.19
C LEU A 9 -1.67 10.88 46.09
N CYS A 10 -0.40 11.28 46.32
CA CYS A 10 0.44 11.91 45.31
C CYS A 10 1.09 10.94 44.33
N ALA A 11 1.18 9.65 44.63
CA ALA A 11 1.74 8.63 43.72
C ALA A 11 0.73 8.16 42.67
N PHE A 12 -0.57 8.33 42.90
CA PHE A 12 -1.63 7.85 41.99
C PHE A 12 -1.70 8.60 40.64
N PRO A 13 -1.53 9.94 40.55
CA PRO A 13 -1.55 10.62 39.25
C PRO A 13 -0.33 10.33 38.36
N ILE A 14 0.79 9.87 38.94
CA ILE A 14 2.00 9.54 38.13
C ILE A 14 1.80 8.24 37.31
N LEU A 15 0.97 7.33 37.82
CA LEU A 15 0.67 6.06 37.12
C LEU A 15 -0.31 6.23 35.95
N LEU A 16 -1.10 7.31 35.91
CA LEU A 16 -2.03 7.58 34.80
C LEU A 16 -1.37 8.30 33.62
N SER A 17 -0.16 8.83 33.77
CA SER A 17 0.55 9.54 32.70
C SER A 17 1.23 8.59 31.70
N ALA A 18 1.28 7.28 31.95
CA ALA A 18 1.99 6.30 31.13
C ALA A 18 1.19 5.79 29.89
N CYS A 19 -0.07 6.21 29.71
CA CYS A 19 -0.93 5.68 28.63
C CYS A 19 -1.08 6.57 27.39
N LEU A 20 -0.22 7.58 27.20
CA LEU A 20 -0.25 8.48 26.03
C LEU A 20 0.83 8.15 24.99
N ALA A 21 1.44 6.96 25.04
CA ALA A 21 2.29 6.50 23.97
C ALA A 21 1.41 6.24 22.72
N LYS A 22 1.58 7.05 21.67
CA LYS A 22 0.92 6.79 20.37
C LYS A 22 1.29 5.38 19.92
N SER A 23 0.27 4.56 19.61
CA SER A 23 0.50 3.22 19.08
C SER A 23 1.33 3.32 17.80
N PRO A 24 2.37 2.49 17.61
CA PRO A 24 3.14 2.46 16.36
C PRO A 24 2.27 2.22 15.11
N ALA A 25 1.14 1.53 15.26
CA ALA A 25 0.18 1.29 14.18
C ALA A 25 -0.73 2.50 13.85
N GLN A 26 -0.69 3.58 14.65
CA GLN A 26 -1.56 4.73 14.47
C GLN A 26 -1.38 5.41 13.08
N PRO A 27 -0.15 5.72 12.60
CA PRO A 27 0.01 6.39 11.32
C PRO A 27 -0.54 5.58 10.13
N PRO A 28 -0.25 4.28 9.93
CA PRO A 28 -0.81 3.53 8.82
C PRO A 28 -2.33 3.39 8.90
N LEU A 29 -2.93 3.35 10.09
CA LEU A 29 -4.39 3.37 10.25
C LEU A 29 -4.99 4.74 9.90
N THR A 30 -4.28 5.83 10.22
CA THR A 30 -4.67 7.19 9.80
C THR A 30 -4.63 7.33 8.29
N PHE A 31 -3.57 6.83 7.65
CA PHE A 31 -3.46 6.80 6.18
C PHE A 31 -4.61 5.99 5.56
N ARG A 32 -4.88 4.78 6.08
CA ARG A 32 -6.02 3.95 5.65
C ARG A 32 -7.34 4.70 5.71
N THR A 33 -7.61 5.36 6.83
CA THR A 33 -8.85 6.13 7.01
C THR A 33 -8.96 7.24 5.97
N ALA A 34 -7.89 8.00 5.71
CA ALA A 34 -7.86 9.04 4.71
C ALA A 34 -8.06 8.49 3.29
N LEU A 35 -7.42 7.35 2.96
CA LEU A 35 -7.58 6.67 1.67
C LEU A 35 -9.02 6.23 1.41
N LEU A 36 -9.66 5.63 2.43
CA LEU A 36 -11.05 5.17 2.34
C LEU A 36 -12.02 6.35 2.21
N GLN A 37 -11.80 7.44 2.97
CA GLN A 37 -12.60 8.66 2.87
C GLN A 37 -12.48 9.35 1.51
N ALA A 38 -11.28 9.33 0.92
CA ALA A 38 -11.03 9.86 -0.41
C ALA A 38 -11.57 8.96 -1.55
N GLY A 39 -11.98 7.72 -1.24
CA GLY A 39 -12.43 6.74 -2.23
C GLY A 39 -11.30 6.24 -3.16
N GLY A 40 -10.04 6.47 -2.80
CA GLY A 40 -8.88 5.99 -3.54
C GLY A 40 -7.74 7.00 -3.68
N CYS A 41 -6.78 6.65 -4.54
CA CYS A 41 -5.58 7.46 -4.80
C CYS A 41 -5.10 7.31 -6.24
N THR A 42 -4.19 8.19 -6.63
CA THR A 42 -3.39 8.11 -7.86
C THR A 42 -1.91 8.23 -7.50
N PHE A 43 -1.05 7.60 -8.28
CA PHE A 43 0.41 7.66 -8.11
C PHE A 43 1.13 7.15 -9.35
N THR A 44 2.39 7.52 -9.50
CA THR A 44 3.30 6.92 -10.47
C THR A 44 4.16 5.87 -9.77
N ALA A 45 4.27 4.69 -10.35
CA ALA A 45 5.03 3.55 -9.83
C ALA A 45 6.15 3.17 -10.78
N ALA A 46 7.41 3.34 -10.37
CA ALA A 46 8.56 2.76 -11.05
C ALA A 46 8.84 1.38 -10.43
N ILE A 47 8.53 0.32 -11.17
CA ILE A 47 8.55 -1.07 -10.70
C ILE A 47 9.74 -1.80 -11.29
N THR A 48 10.53 -2.45 -10.43
CA THR A 48 11.53 -3.44 -10.83
C THR A 48 11.03 -4.82 -10.40
N ALA A 49 10.89 -5.71 -11.38
CA ALA A 49 10.54 -7.12 -11.18
C ALA A 49 11.81 -7.96 -11.24
N ASP A 50 12.02 -8.80 -10.23
CA ASP A 50 13.13 -9.75 -10.17
C ASP A 50 12.57 -11.18 -10.13
N TYR A 51 12.72 -11.89 -11.25
CA TYR A 51 12.31 -13.29 -11.39
C TYR A 51 13.51 -14.25 -11.35
N GLY A 52 14.67 -13.78 -10.87
CA GLY A 52 15.89 -14.54 -10.69
C GLY A 52 16.81 -14.46 -11.91
N GLU A 53 16.45 -15.09 -13.01
CA GLU A 53 17.24 -15.04 -14.26
C GLU A 53 16.94 -13.80 -15.10
N THR A 54 15.81 -13.14 -14.84
CA THR A 54 15.35 -12.00 -15.61
C THR A 54 14.88 -10.89 -14.69
N ALA A 55 15.40 -9.69 -14.89
CA ALA A 55 14.92 -8.47 -14.27
C ALA A 55 14.29 -7.57 -15.35
N ALA A 56 13.18 -6.94 -15.00
CA ALA A 56 12.50 -6.00 -15.90
C ALA A 56 12.02 -4.78 -15.11
N SER A 57 12.09 -3.61 -15.75
CA SER A 57 11.64 -2.36 -15.13
C SER A 57 10.53 -1.72 -15.96
N PHE A 58 9.56 -1.15 -15.25
CA PHE A 58 8.36 -0.54 -15.81
C PHE A 58 8.03 0.75 -15.06
N THR A 59 7.55 1.76 -15.76
CA THR A 59 6.93 2.93 -15.12
C THR A 59 5.44 2.92 -15.47
N LEU A 60 4.61 3.06 -14.45
CA LEU A 60 3.16 2.96 -14.55
C LEU A 60 2.51 4.21 -13.96
N ASP A 61 1.55 4.80 -14.66
CA ASP A 61 0.57 5.70 -14.06
C ASP A 61 -0.59 4.87 -13.51
N CYS A 62 -0.88 5.06 -12.24
CA CYS A 62 -1.75 4.20 -11.46
C CYS A 62 -2.91 5.00 -10.85
N ALA A 63 -4.09 4.40 -10.85
CA ALA A 63 -5.20 4.84 -10.03
C ALA A 63 -5.79 3.62 -9.30
N PHE A 64 -6.05 3.77 -8.01
CA PHE A 64 -6.63 2.74 -7.17
C PHE A 64 -7.91 3.24 -6.50
N SER A 65 -8.89 2.36 -6.41
CA SER A 65 -10.11 2.53 -5.60
C SER A 65 -10.47 1.20 -4.93
N PRO A 66 -10.86 1.20 -3.65
CA PRO A 66 -11.33 -0.02 -2.99
C PRO A 66 -12.51 -0.69 -3.69
N GLU A 67 -13.37 0.09 -4.36
CA GLU A 67 -14.57 -0.40 -5.03
C GLU A 67 -14.29 -0.97 -6.42
N THR A 68 -13.44 -0.30 -7.21
CA THR A 68 -13.23 -0.61 -8.63
C THR A 68 -11.91 -1.32 -8.92
N GLY A 69 -11.02 -1.42 -7.92
CA GLY A 69 -9.69 -1.99 -8.08
C GLY A 69 -8.67 -0.98 -8.59
N ALA A 70 -7.66 -1.45 -9.33
CA ALA A 70 -6.62 -0.62 -9.89
C ALA A 70 -6.73 -0.51 -11.41
N SER A 71 -6.54 0.69 -11.94
CA SER A 71 -6.27 0.95 -13.34
C SER A 71 -4.84 1.44 -13.49
N VAL A 72 -4.14 0.92 -14.49
CA VAL A 72 -2.75 1.26 -14.76
C VAL A 72 -2.55 1.54 -16.24
N THR A 73 -1.64 2.46 -16.54
CA THR A 73 -1.16 2.72 -17.90
C THR A 73 0.36 2.64 -17.88
N VAL A 74 0.93 1.82 -18.76
CA VAL A 74 2.39 1.73 -18.90
C VAL A 74 2.89 3.00 -19.58
N THR A 75 3.85 3.69 -18.98
CA THR A 75 4.51 4.86 -19.56
C THR A 75 5.94 4.55 -20.01
N GLU A 76 6.59 3.56 -19.39
CA GLU A 76 7.92 3.07 -19.77
C GLU A 76 8.00 1.55 -19.61
N PRO A 77 8.78 0.87 -20.47
CA PRO A 77 9.56 1.37 -21.59
C PRO A 77 8.69 1.75 -22.80
N GLU A 78 9.21 2.60 -23.68
CA GLU A 78 8.49 3.11 -24.87
C GLU A 78 7.91 1.99 -25.75
N SER A 79 8.58 0.82 -25.82
CA SER A 79 8.14 -0.32 -26.64
C SER A 79 6.78 -0.90 -26.24
N ILE A 80 6.32 -0.63 -25.01
CA ILE A 80 5.03 -1.10 -24.48
C ILE A 80 4.22 0.04 -23.84
N ALA A 81 4.65 1.29 -24.05
CA ALA A 81 3.93 2.45 -23.54
C ALA A 81 2.52 2.50 -24.15
N GLY A 82 1.54 2.92 -23.35
CA GLY A 82 0.14 2.96 -23.72
C GLY A 82 -0.64 1.67 -23.45
N ILE A 83 0.01 0.58 -23.04
CA ILE A 83 -0.70 -0.61 -22.52
C ILE A 83 -1.46 -0.20 -21.25
N GLN A 84 -2.74 -0.52 -21.22
CA GLN A 84 -3.62 -0.29 -20.09
C GLN A 84 -4.04 -1.62 -19.46
N ALA A 85 -4.16 -1.65 -18.15
CA ALA A 85 -4.70 -2.79 -17.45
C ALA A 85 -5.69 -2.36 -16.36
N GLN A 86 -6.71 -3.20 -16.17
CA GLN A 86 -7.64 -3.14 -15.05
C GLN A 86 -7.47 -4.38 -14.20
N VAL A 87 -7.24 -4.21 -12.92
CA VAL A 87 -7.07 -5.30 -11.96
C VAL A 87 -8.11 -5.18 -10.87
N LYS A 88 -8.95 -6.23 -10.74
CA LYS A 88 -9.98 -6.32 -9.70
C LYS A 88 -10.14 -7.77 -9.25
N ASN A 89 -10.24 -8.00 -7.94
CA ASN A 89 -10.48 -9.34 -7.36
C ASN A 89 -9.54 -10.42 -7.91
N THR A 90 -8.25 -10.12 -8.02
CA THR A 90 -7.22 -11.01 -8.58
C THR A 90 -7.37 -11.35 -10.08
N ALA A 91 -8.38 -10.81 -10.74
CA ALA A 91 -8.52 -10.90 -12.19
C ALA A 91 -7.97 -9.63 -12.86
N ALA A 92 -7.17 -9.81 -13.89
CA ALA A 92 -6.64 -8.71 -14.68
C ALA A 92 -7.19 -8.75 -16.10
N SER A 93 -7.57 -7.60 -16.64
CA SER A 93 -7.78 -7.42 -18.08
C SER A 93 -6.78 -6.39 -18.59
N VAL A 94 -6.15 -6.71 -19.71
CA VAL A 94 -5.19 -5.83 -20.37
C VAL A 94 -5.79 -5.38 -21.70
N SER A 95 -5.70 -4.10 -21.99
CA SER A 95 -6.10 -3.53 -23.28
C SER A 95 -4.95 -2.76 -23.91
N TYR A 96 -4.83 -2.89 -25.24
CA TYR A 96 -3.86 -2.17 -26.04
C TYR A 96 -4.41 -2.00 -27.46
N ASP A 97 -4.38 -0.80 -28.00
CA ASP A 97 -4.80 -0.47 -29.38
C ASP A 97 -6.20 -1.05 -29.73
N GLY A 98 -7.16 -0.89 -28.80
CA GLY A 98 -8.54 -1.38 -29.00
C GLY A 98 -8.74 -2.89 -28.84
N MET A 99 -7.68 -3.67 -28.62
CA MET A 99 -7.76 -5.10 -28.28
C MET A 99 -7.81 -5.27 -26.77
N GLN A 100 -8.65 -6.20 -26.30
CA GLN A 100 -8.75 -6.54 -24.89
C GLN A 100 -8.44 -8.02 -24.67
N LEU A 101 -7.54 -8.31 -23.74
CA LEU A 101 -7.16 -9.65 -23.32
C LEU A 101 -7.45 -9.82 -21.83
N GLY A 102 -8.31 -10.78 -21.49
CA GLY A 102 -8.50 -11.23 -20.10
C GLY A 102 -7.30 -12.07 -19.69
N LEU A 103 -6.53 -11.59 -18.71
CA LEU A 103 -5.54 -12.40 -18.02
C LEU A 103 -6.25 -13.01 -16.81
N GLY A 104 -6.32 -14.35 -16.76
CA GLY A 104 -6.83 -15.07 -15.58
C GLY A 104 -6.07 -14.71 -14.32
N SER A 105 -6.36 -15.39 -13.19
CA SER A 105 -5.67 -15.18 -11.92
C SER A 105 -4.16 -15.14 -12.13
N LEU A 106 -3.52 -14.17 -11.50
CA LEU A 106 -2.09 -13.86 -11.57
C LEU A 106 -1.25 -15.14 -11.67
N ALA A 107 -0.59 -15.29 -12.81
CA ALA A 107 -0.05 -16.54 -13.30
C ALA A 107 0.95 -17.20 -12.33
N ASN A 108 0.73 -18.48 -12.01
CA ASN A 108 1.71 -19.46 -11.52
C ASN A 108 2.75 -18.95 -10.49
N GLY A 109 2.30 -18.14 -9.49
CA GLY A 109 3.18 -17.64 -8.43
C GLY A 109 4.04 -16.42 -8.78
N ASN A 110 4.08 -15.98 -10.04
CA ASN A 110 4.77 -14.76 -10.45
C ASN A 110 3.77 -13.61 -10.51
N LEU A 111 3.85 -12.70 -9.53
CA LEU A 111 3.04 -11.50 -9.53
C LEU A 111 3.44 -10.61 -10.70
N ALA A 112 2.51 -10.41 -11.64
CA ALA A 112 2.76 -9.53 -12.78
C ALA A 112 2.96 -8.08 -12.31
N PRO A 113 3.94 -7.33 -12.84
CA PRO A 113 4.18 -5.93 -12.45
C PRO A 113 2.94 -5.04 -12.53
N LEU A 114 2.09 -5.26 -13.52
CA LEU A 114 0.82 -4.54 -13.70
C LEU A 114 -0.19 -4.75 -12.56
N ALA A 115 -0.02 -5.81 -11.75
CA ALA A 115 -0.88 -6.08 -10.60
C ALA A 115 -0.37 -5.44 -9.31
N ALA A 116 0.89 -4.99 -9.25
CA ALA A 116 1.45 -4.39 -8.05
C ALA A 116 0.61 -3.22 -7.50
N PRO A 117 0.11 -2.26 -8.32
CA PRO A 117 -0.72 -1.17 -7.83
C PRO A 117 -2.02 -1.63 -7.15
N TYR A 118 -2.61 -2.73 -7.62
CA TYR A 118 -3.78 -3.34 -6.98
C TYR A 118 -3.41 -3.93 -5.62
N VAL A 119 -2.34 -4.71 -5.54
CA VAL A 119 -1.88 -5.32 -4.29
C VAL A 119 -1.54 -4.25 -3.25
N LEU A 120 -0.78 -3.22 -3.65
CA LEU A 120 -0.45 -2.09 -2.77
C LEU A 120 -1.71 -1.38 -2.26
N GLY A 121 -2.63 -1.05 -3.16
CA GLY A 121 -3.88 -0.39 -2.81
C GLY A 121 -4.74 -1.22 -1.85
N GLN A 122 -4.83 -2.54 -2.04
CA GLN A 122 -5.55 -3.44 -1.12
C GLN A 122 -4.89 -3.46 0.26
N CYS A 123 -3.55 -3.56 0.33
CA CYS A 123 -2.83 -3.50 1.60
C CYS A 123 -3.11 -2.20 2.35
N TRP A 124 -3.05 -1.09 1.66
CA TRP A 124 -3.32 0.23 2.25
C TRP A 124 -4.77 0.39 2.71
N ALA A 125 -5.73 -0.17 1.96
CA ALA A 125 -7.16 -0.03 2.23
C ALA A 125 -7.68 -0.98 3.33
N GLY A 126 -7.15 -2.20 3.46
CA GLY A 126 -7.81 -3.17 4.31
C GLY A 126 -6.99 -4.32 4.87
N GLU A 127 -5.85 -4.67 4.29
CA GLU A 127 -5.13 -5.88 4.70
C GLU A 127 -4.55 -5.80 6.13
N TYR A 128 -4.23 -6.96 6.68
CA TYR A 128 -3.68 -7.08 8.02
C TYR A 128 -2.30 -6.43 8.11
N ILE A 129 -2.14 -5.54 9.08
CA ILE A 129 -0.85 -4.92 9.43
C ILE A 129 -0.13 -5.88 10.39
N ASP A 130 0.93 -6.51 9.91
CA ASP A 130 1.74 -7.43 10.69
C ASP A 130 2.69 -6.67 11.64
N SER A 131 3.38 -5.67 11.12
CA SER A 131 4.31 -4.87 11.91
C SER A 131 4.46 -3.45 11.38
N THR A 132 4.96 -2.57 12.25
CA THR A 132 5.35 -1.21 11.91
C THR A 132 6.66 -0.86 12.59
N GLY A 133 7.48 -0.06 11.93
CA GLY A 133 8.77 0.39 12.46
C GLY A 133 9.28 1.63 11.73
N THR A 134 10.44 2.12 12.12
CA THR A 134 11.13 3.21 11.44
C THR A 134 12.41 2.68 10.82
N GLU A 135 12.63 2.94 9.54
CA GLU A 135 13.80 2.56 8.78
C GLU A 135 14.22 3.74 7.90
N ASP A 136 15.46 4.18 7.99
CA ASP A 136 16.02 5.33 7.24
C ASP A 136 15.18 6.62 7.34
N GLY A 137 14.56 6.87 8.51
CA GLY A 137 13.69 8.01 8.74
C GLY A 137 12.28 7.88 8.16
N LEU A 138 11.98 6.80 7.46
CA LEU A 138 10.67 6.46 6.94
C LEU A 138 9.91 5.54 7.89
N LEU A 139 8.59 5.63 7.87
CA LEU A 139 7.73 4.66 8.54
C LEU A 139 7.57 3.43 7.65
N ARG A 140 8.14 2.29 8.05
CA ARG A 140 7.89 1.01 7.40
C ARG A 140 6.67 0.33 8.00
N THR A 141 5.78 -0.15 7.14
CA THR A 141 4.62 -0.94 7.51
C THR A 141 4.61 -2.23 6.70
N THR A 142 4.55 -3.35 7.39
CA THR A 142 4.45 -4.69 6.78
C THR A 142 3.01 -5.15 6.79
N TYR A 143 2.51 -5.58 5.65
CA TYR A 143 1.18 -6.16 5.46
C TYR A 143 1.29 -7.62 5.06
N ARG A 144 0.28 -8.41 5.43
CA ARG A 144 0.10 -9.77 4.92
C ARG A 144 -1.20 -9.86 4.15
N MET A 145 -1.12 -10.37 2.94
CA MET A 145 -2.24 -10.52 2.02
C MET A 145 -2.32 -11.95 1.50
N GLY A 146 -3.48 -12.59 1.63
CA GLY A 146 -3.68 -13.99 1.26
C GLY A 146 -3.54 -14.95 2.44
N TYR A 147 -3.49 -16.25 2.15
CA TYR A 147 -3.42 -17.31 3.15
C TYR A 147 -2.47 -18.42 2.72
N GLU A 148 -1.78 -19.00 3.69
CA GLU A 148 -0.90 -20.18 3.52
C GLU A 148 0.19 -19.97 2.45
N GLU A 149 0.34 -20.93 1.52
CA GLU A 149 1.38 -20.92 0.47
C GLU A 149 1.22 -19.81 -0.56
N LYS A 150 0.10 -19.05 -0.53
CA LYS A 150 -0.17 -17.93 -1.44
C LYS A 150 -0.09 -16.57 -0.75
N GLU A 151 0.49 -16.52 0.45
CA GLU A 151 0.64 -15.29 1.20
C GLU A 151 1.67 -14.38 0.55
N LEU A 152 1.28 -13.11 0.33
CA LEU A 152 2.18 -12.04 -0.04
C LEU A 152 2.56 -11.25 1.22
N VAL A 153 3.83 -10.97 1.38
CA VAL A 153 4.34 -10.01 2.36
C VAL A 153 4.62 -8.72 1.62
N VAL A 154 3.99 -7.65 2.04
CA VAL A 154 4.10 -6.33 1.39
C VAL A 154 4.62 -5.32 2.40
N ASP A 155 5.83 -4.86 2.17
CA ASP A 155 6.41 -3.75 2.91
C ASP A 155 6.13 -2.44 2.19
N THR A 156 5.67 -1.43 2.90
CA THR A 156 5.51 -0.07 2.39
C THR A 156 6.24 0.91 3.29
N TRP A 157 7.06 1.77 2.71
CA TRP A 157 7.73 2.88 3.40
C TRP A 157 6.98 4.17 3.11
N PHE A 158 6.63 4.86 4.18
CA PHE A 158 5.94 6.15 4.10
C PHE A 158 6.88 7.26 4.54
N SER A 159 6.87 8.38 3.81
CA SER A 159 7.32 9.64 4.40
C SER A 159 6.35 10.02 5.52
N GLN A 160 6.82 10.74 6.53
CA GLN A 160 5.98 11.04 7.69
C GLN A 160 5.29 12.41 7.58
N GLU A 161 5.88 13.33 6.82
CA GLU A 161 5.37 14.68 6.63
C GLU A 161 5.55 15.12 5.17
N PRO A 162 4.52 15.04 4.32
CA PRO A 162 3.20 14.44 4.54
C PRO A 162 3.28 12.90 4.62
N LEU A 163 2.30 12.26 5.25
CA LEU A 163 2.24 10.80 5.34
C LEU A 163 1.82 10.22 3.97
N THR A 164 2.80 9.87 3.15
CA THR A 164 2.61 9.34 1.80
C THR A 164 3.54 8.16 1.53
N PRO A 165 3.09 7.12 0.80
CA PRO A 165 3.96 6.02 0.40
C PRO A 165 5.01 6.52 -0.58
N VAL A 166 6.27 6.10 -0.40
CA VAL A 166 7.40 6.48 -1.27
C VAL A 166 8.11 5.26 -1.85
N ARG A 167 7.99 4.10 -1.21
CA ARG A 167 8.57 2.84 -1.68
C ARG A 167 7.72 1.68 -1.19
N ALA A 168 7.68 0.60 -1.96
CA ALA A 168 7.10 -0.67 -1.53
C ALA A 168 7.89 -1.85 -2.08
N GLU A 169 7.86 -2.97 -1.36
CA GLU A 169 8.41 -4.25 -1.78
C GLU A 169 7.35 -5.33 -1.58
N ILE A 170 7.21 -6.21 -2.58
CA ILE A 170 6.30 -7.35 -2.51
C ILE A 170 7.14 -8.60 -2.56
N SER A 171 6.98 -9.44 -1.54
CA SER A 171 7.66 -10.71 -1.40
C SER A 171 6.66 -11.86 -1.47
N PHE A 172 7.09 -12.95 -2.12
CA PHE A 172 6.38 -14.21 -2.21
C PHE A 172 7.31 -15.36 -1.84
N GLU A 173 6.88 -16.29 -1.01
CA GLU A 173 7.70 -17.39 -0.49
C GLU A 173 9.05 -16.93 0.11
N GLY A 174 9.04 -15.82 0.84
CA GLY A 174 10.24 -15.26 1.48
C GLY A 174 11.23 -14.58 0.53
N ARG A 175 10.90 -14.44 -0.74
CA ARG A 175 11.73 -13.78 -1.74
C ARG A 175 11.04 -12.51 -2.24
N MET A 176 11.76 -11.38 -2.26
CA MET A 176 11.27 -10.16 -2.91
C MET A 176 11.17 -10.41 -4.42
N VAL A 177 9.98 -10.16 -4.98
CA VAL A 177 9.68 -10.34 -6.41
C VAL A 177 9.43 -9.02 -7.13
N LEU A 178 8.91 -8.02 -6.43
CA LEU A 178 8.69 -6.69 -6.98
C LEU A 178 9.16 -5.63 -6.00
N ARG A 179 9.87 -4.63 -6.51
CA ARG A 179 10.19 -3.39 -5.83
C ARG A 179 9.55 -2.24 -6.58
N THR A 180 8.98 -1.31 -5.87
CA THR A 180 8.26 -0.16 -6.43
C THR A 180 8.73 1.12 -5.75
N ASP A 181 9.25 2.07 -6.52
CA ASP A 181 9.46 3.44 -6.09
C ASP A 181 8.21 4.24 -6.49
N ILE A 182 7.63 4.96 -5.52
CA ILE A 182 6.34 5.63 -5.65
C ILE A 182 6.55 7.14 -5.67
N SER A 183 5.96 7.79 -6.65
CA SER A 183 6.01 9.25 -6.80
C SER A 183 4.65 9.81 -7.20
N ALA A 184 4.51 11.14 -7.21
CA ALA A 184 3.27 11.85 -7.57
C ALA A 184 2.01 11.32 -6.86
N PHE A 185 2.17 10.83 -5.62
CA PHE A 185 1.06 10.28 -4.85
C PHE A 185 0.04 11.38 -4.50
N SER A 186 -1.24 11.10 -4.75
CA SER A 186 -2.36 11.98 -4.40
C SER A 186 -3.58 11.17 -4.00
N MET A 187 -4.23 11.55 -2.90
CA MET A 187 -5.56 11.07 -2.58
C MET A 187 -6.56 11.62 -3.59
N ARG A 188 -7.56 10.82 -3.97
CA ARG A 188 -8.66 11.33 -4.79
C ARG A 188 -9.41 12.41 -4.03
N GLN A 189 -9.83 13.46 -4.73
CA GLN A 189 -10.75 14.40 -4.13
C GLN A 189 -12.16 13.77 -4.17
N PRO A 190 -12.91 13.77 -3.07
CA PRO A 190 -14.30 13.33 -3.10
C PRO A 190 -15.03 14.16 -4.15
N THR A 191 -15.69 13.48 -5.08
CA THR A 191 -16.57 14.14 -6.05
C THR A 191 -17.67 14.84 -5.24
N GLN A 192 -17.64 16.16 -5.20
CA GLN A 192 -18.77 16.92 -4.65
C GLN A 192 -19.98 16.59 -5.53
N LEU A 193 -20.93 15.84 -4.98
CA LEU A 193 -22.24 15.72 -5.57
C LEU A 193 -22.83 17.13 -5.55
N THR A 194 -22.90 17.76 -6.72
CA THR A 194 -23.70 18.97 -6.88
C THR A 194 -25.15 18.51 -6.72
N GLU A 195 -25.77 18.83 -5.60
CA GLU A 195 -27.20 18.70 -5.43
C GLU A 195 -27.86 19.66 -6.45
N GLU A 196 -28.48 19.10 -7.48
CA GLU A 196 -29.44 19.80 -8.34
C GLU A 196 -30.84 19.70 -7.75
#